data_d02d911eb7a1ec74497cf7aedd31324f
#
_entry.id   d02d911eb7a1ec74497cf7aedd31324f
#
_cell.length_a   1.000
_cell.length_b   1.000
_cell.length_c   1.000
_cell.angle_alpha   90.00
_cell.angle_beta   90.00
_cell.angle_gamma   90.00
#
_symmetry.space_group_name_H-M   'P 1'
#
loop_
_entity.id
_entity.type
_entity.pdbx_description
1 polymer ?
#
loop_
_entity_poly.entity_id
_entity_poly.type
_entity_poly.pdbx_seq_one_letter_code
_entity_poly.pdbx_strand_id
1 'polypeptide(L)' 'MNTYDIAIRLTDGSRKIMTLRATTANAAKRMVKERYPVSYRETESIQIKK' A
#
# COMPACT_ATOMS: atom_id res chain seq x y z
N MET A 1 8.06 -6.05 13.63
CA MET A 1 7.48 -5.47 12.42
C MET A 1 6.82 -6.55 11.58
N ASN A 2 5.74 -6.19 10.92
CA ASN A 2 5.03 -7.09 10.03
C ASN A 2 5.32 -6.76 8.58
N THR A 3 5.24 -7.77 7.72
CA THR A 3 5.32 -7.57 6.28
C THR A 3 3.91 -7.57 5.72
N TYR A 4 3.59 -6.56 4.91
CA TYR A 4 2.26 -6.40 4.33
C TYR A 4 2.33 -6.45 2.81
N ASP A 5 1.35 -7.14 2.22
CA ASP A 5 1.09 -7.06 0.79
C ASP A 5 -0.09 -6.12 0.60
N ILE A 6 0.14 -5.03 -0.10
CA ILE A 6 -0.86 -3.97 -0.27
C ILE A 6 -1.17 -3.83 -1.75
N ALA A 7 -2.45 -3.98 -2.09
CA ALA A 7 -2.95 -3.71 -3.43
C ALA A 7 -3.54 -2.32 -3.45
N ILE A 8 -3.07 -1.49 -4.34
CA ILE A 8 -3.54 -0.11 -4.49
C ILE A 8 -4.02 0.13 -5.91
N ARG A 9 -4.92 1.11 -6.04
CA ARG A 9 -5.37 1.61 -7.33
C ARG A 9 -4.78 3.00 -7.54
N LEU A 10 -4.27 3.22 -8.73
CA LEU A 10 -3.70 4.51 -9.11
C LEU A 10 -4.72 5.36 -9.85
N THR A 11 -4.43 6.65 -9.98
CA THR A 11 -5.36 7.61 -10.59
C THR A 11 -5.61 7.35 -12.08
N ASP A 12 -4.71 6.63 -12.75
CA ASP A 12 -4.88 6.27 -14.15
C ASP A 12 -5.69 4.98 -14.35
N GLY A 13 -6.18 4.40 -13.25
CA GLY A 13 -6.95 3.15 -13.29
C GLY A 13 -6.13 1.89 -13.17
N SER A 14 -4.82 1.98 -13.16
CA SER A 14 -3.96 0.81 -13.01
C SER A 14 -3.90 0.35 -11.56
N ARG A 15 -3.46 -0.89 -11.35
CA ARG A 15 -3.33 -1.49 -10.04
C ARG A 15 -1.88 -1.87 -9.79
N LYS A 16 -1.45 -1.70 -8.54
CA LYS A 16 -0.12 -2.11 -8.12
C LYS A 16 -0.20 -2.91 -6.84
N ILE A 17 0.66 -3.91 -6.72
CA ILE A 17 0.80 -4.67 -5.49
C ILE A 17 2.20 -4.41 -4.96
N MET A 18 2.26 -4.01 -3.69
CA MET A 18 3.52 -3.68 -3.03
C MET A 18 3.68 -4.53 -1.79
N THR A 19 4.91 -4.97 -1.55
CA THR A 19 5.28 -5.65 -0.31
C THR A 19 6.18 -4.72 0.48
N LEU A 20 5.79 -4.42 1.72
CA LEU A 20 6.59 -3.56 2.58
C LEU A 20 6.43 -3.95 4.05
N ARG A 21 7.36 -3.47 4.87
CA ARG A 21 7.37 -3.75 6.30
C ARG A 21 6.97 -2.51 7.07
N ALA A 22 6.09 -2.71 8.05
CA ALA A 22 5.63 -1.62 8.91
C ALA A 22 5.17 -2.21 10.25
N THR A 23 5.02 -1.35 11.24
CA THR A 23 4.57 -1.77 12.57
C THR A 23 3.06 -2.04 12.59
N THR A 24 2.31 -1.30 11.80
CA THR A 24 0.85 -1.45 11.72
C THR A 24 0.39 -1.29 10.27
N ALA A 25 -0.85 -1.72 10.01
CA ALA A 25 -1.47 -1.55 8.69
C ALA A 25 -1.61 -0.07 8.33
N ASN A 26 -1.94 0.79 9.30
CA ASN A 26 -2.05 2.21 9.06
C ASN A 26 -0.71 2.83 8.67
N ALA A 27 0.37 2.40 9.31
CA ALA A 27 1.71 2.86 8.96
C ALA A 27 2.06 2.41 7.53
N ALA A 28 1.70 1.18 7.16
CA ALA A 28 1.92 0.67 5.81
C ALA A 28 1.18 1.49 4.76
N LYS A 29 -0.09 1.83 5.01
CA LYS A 29 -0.86 2.69 4.10
C LYS A 29 -0.21 4.05 3.91
N ARG A 30 0.27 4.63 5.01
CA ARG A 30 0.91 5.94 4.95
C ARG A 30 2.18 5.90 4.10
N MET A 31 2.97 4.85 4.25
CA MET A 31 4.18 4.66 3.45
C MET A 31 3.85 4.56 1.95
N VAL A 32 2.78 3.86 1.61
CA VAL A 32 2.33 3.74 0.22
C VAL A 32 1.94 5.10 -0.34
N LYS A 33 1.17 5.88 0.43
CA LYS A 33 0.75 7.22 0.00
C LYS A 33 1.94 8.14 -0.23
N GLU A 34 2.96 8.04 0.62
CA GLU A 34 4.17 8.85 0.46
C GLU A 34 4.95 8.47 -0.79
N ARG A 35 4.92 7.19 -1.15
CA ARG A 35 5.62 6.69 -2.32
C ARG A 35 4.96 7.11 -3.63
N TYR A 36 3.63 7.29 -3.60
CA TYR A 36 2.85 7.71 -4.76
C TYR A 36 2.00 8.92 -4.40
N PRO A 37 2.63 10.08 -4.12
CA PRO A 37 1.87 11.24 -3.61
C PRO A 37 0.87 11.82 -4.59
N VAL A 38 1.09 11.63 -5.90
CA VAL A 38 0.21 12.16 -6.94
C VAL A 38 -0.64 11.04 -7.56
N SER A 39 -0.05 9.88 -7.76
CA SER A 39 -0.68 8.78 -8.50
C SER A 39 -1.58 7.90 -7.64
N TYR A 40 -1.45 7.97 -6.32
CA TYR A 40 -2.24 7.15 -5.40
C TYR A 40 -3.71 7.58 -5.42
N ARG A 41 -4.61 6.61 -5.61
CA ARG A 41 -6.04 6.86 -5.53
C ARG A 41 -6.63 6.24 -4.27
N GLU A 42 -6.45 4.92 -4.09
CA GLU A 42 -7.00 4.22 -2.95
C GLU A 42 -6.25 2.93 -2.68
N THR A 43 -6.38 2.44 -1.45
CA THR A 43 -5.89 1.11 -1.08
C THR A 43 -7.04 0.13 -1.23
N GLU A 44 -6.88 -0.89 -2.06
CA GLU A 44 -7.92 -1.89 -2.29
C GLU A 44 -7.89 -3.00 -1.25
N SER A 45 -6.70 -3.44 -0.85
CA SER A 45 -6.58 -4.48 0.16
C SER A 45 -5.22 -4.42 0.83
N ILE A 46 -5.18 -4.91 2.07
CA ILE A 46 -3.94 -5.08 2.82
C ILE A 46 -3.98 -6.46 3.46
N GLN A 47 -2.92 -7.23 3.26
CA GLN A 47 -2.80 -8.56 3.86
C GLN A 47 -1.46 -8.68 4.54
N ILE A 48 -1.44 -9.37 5.68
CA ILE A 48 -0.19 -9.68 6.36
C ILE A 48 0.44 -10.87 5.64
N LYS A 49 1.68 -10.70 5.24
CA LYS A 49 2.45 -11.75 4.60
C LYS A 49 3.27 -12.47 5.67
N LYS A 50 3.11 -13.75 5.72
CA LYS A 50 3.89 -14.57 6.63
C LYS A 50 5.11 -15.16 5.95
#